data_193a9a449b7276a770ad08ec16ba2d76
#
_entry.id   193a9a449b7276a770ad08ec16ba2d76
#
_cell.length_a   1.000
_cell.length_b   1.000
_cell.length_c   1.000
_cell.angle_alpha   90.00
_cell.angle_beta   90.00
_cell.angle_gamma   90.00
#
_symmetry.space_group_name_H-M   'P 1'
#
loop_
_entity.id
_entity.type
_entity.pdbx_description
1 polymer ?
#
loop_
_entity_poly.entity_id
_entity_poly.type
_entity_poly.pdbx_seq_one_letter_code
_entity_poly.pdbx_strand_id
1 'polypeptide(L)'
;YLVGAAGTGLASMFHMMNEARINVGMGAAMLGCAGYLASLDYARNRPQGRVDGSGKGADGPQVRIVEHADVRRMLLAQKAYAEGALALALLCARLVDEKRTGSSDEAHVAGCLLELLTPIAKSWPSEWCLEANSLAIQVHGGYGYTRDFPVEQYWRDNRLNMIHEGTHGIQANDLLGRKVRAGDGRGMALLLSRVAQTTARCRSHPALDAPARALSDA
;
A
#
# COMPACT_ATOMS: atom_id res chain seq x y z
N TYR A 1 -28.25 -27.02 3.84
CA TYR A 1 -28.10 -26.36 5.14
C TYR A 1 -28.16 -24.82 4.93
N LEU A 2 -29.01 -24.14 5.69
CA LEU A 2 -29.11 -22.68 5.68
C LEU A 2 -28.07 -22.11 6.65
N VAL A 3 -27.27 -21.12 6.19
CA VAL A 3 -26.35 -20.38 7.05
C VAL A 3 -27.07 -19.11 7.51
N GLY A 4 -27.28 -18.98 8.81
CA GLY A 4 -28.06 -17.88 9.40
C GLY A 4 -29.56 -18.04 9.21
N ALA A 5 -30.30 -16.95 9.32
CA ALA A 5 -31.74 -16.91 9.12
C ALA A 5 -32.13 -16.56 7.69
N ALA A 6 -33.34 -16.92 7.26
CA ALA A 6 -33.84 -16.50 5.96
C ALA A 6 -33.86 -14.96 5.84
N GLY A 7 -33.39 -14.41 4.72
CA GLY A 7 -33.29 -12.98 4.48
C GLY A 7 -32.02 -12.30 5.01
N THR A 8 -31.14 -12.98 5.80
CA THR A 8 -29.92 -12.40 6.37
C THR A 8 -28.65 -12.69 5.55
N GLY A 9 -28.75 -13.38 4.41
CA GLY A 9 -27.59 -13.85 3.61
C GLY A 9 -26.64 -12.73 3.21
N LEU A 10 -27.15 -11.56 2.81
CA LEU A 10 -26.34 -10.42 2.45
C LEU A 10 -25.52 -9.87 3.65
N ALA A 11 -26.13 -9.77 4.82
CA ALA A 11 -25.42 -9.36 6.04
C ALA A 11 -24.35 -10.36 6.46
N SER A 12 -24.63 -11.67 6.34
CA SER A 12 -23.67 -12.73 6.62
C SER A 12 -22.49 -12.70 5.64
N MET A 13 -22.73 -12.42 4.35
CA MET A 13 -21.70 -12.25 3.34
C MET A 13 -20.79 -11.05 3.65
N PHE A 14 -21.34 -9.91 4.05
CA PHE A 14 -20.55 -8.73 4.41
C PHE A 14 -19.64 -8.94 5.62
N HIS A 15 -20.01 -9.83 6.52
CA HIS A 15 -19.14 -10.20 7.64
C HIS A 15 -17.80 -10.78 7.17
N MET A 16 -17.84 -11.63 6.15
CA MET A 16 -16.65 -12.22 5.51
C MET A 16 -15.92 -11.21 4.61
N MET A 17 -16.66 -10.38 3.87
CA MET A 17 -16.08 -9.48 2.86
C MET A 17 -15.15 -8.41 3.44
N ASN A 18 -15.34 -7.95 4.66
CA ASN A 18 -14.45 -6.96 5.26
C ASN A 18 -13.04 -7.52 5.48
N GLU A 19 -12.94 -8.79 5.92
CA GLU A 19 -11.64 -9.47 6.04
C GLU A 19 -11.04 -9.76 4.65
N ALA A 20 -11.87 -10.19 3.69
CA ALA A 20 -11.43 -10.40 2.30
C ALA A 20 -10.84 -9.13 1.68
N ARG A 21 -11.43 -7.96 1.91
CA ARG A 21 -10.91 -6.67 1.42
C ARG A 21 -9.52 -6.35 1.97
N ILE A 22 -9.27 -6.59 3.25
CA ILE A 22 -7.95 -6.41 3.87
C ILE A 22 -6.93 -7.38 3.25
N ASN A 23 -7.33 -8.63 3.03
CA ASN A 23 -6.48 -9.65 2.40
C ASN A 23 -6.13 -9.29 0.95
N VAL A 24 -7.06 -8.70 0.18
CA VAL A 24 -6.77 -8.19 -1.17
C VAL A 24 -5.72 -7.07 -1.11
N GLY A 25 -5.86 -6.14 -0.18
CA GLY A 25 -4.86 -5.08 0.03
C GLY A 25 -3.49 -5.63 0.43
N MET A 26 -3.46 -6.63 1.31
CA MET A 26 -2.23 -7.33 1.69
C MET A 26 -1.60 -8.05 0.50
N GLY A 27 -2.39 -8.77 -0.32
CA GLY A 27 -1.92 -9.42 -1.54
C GLY A 27 -1.30 -8.43 -2.51
N ALA A 28 -1.95 -7.27 -2.71
CA ALA A 28 -1.41 -6.19 -3.52
C ALA A 28 -0.08 -5.65 -2.97
N ALA A 29 0.01 -5.44 -1.65
CA ALA A 29 1.23 -4.99 -0.99
C ALA A 29 2.38 -5.99 -1.19
N MET A 30 2.11 -7.29 -1.04
CA MET A 30 3.13 -8.33 -1.22
C MET A 30 3.62 -8.43 -2.65
N LEU A 31 2.75 -8.27 -3.66
CA LEU A 31 3.16 -8.19 -5.07
C LEU A 31 4.00 -6.91 -5.34
N GLY A 32 3.65 -5.79 -4.72
CA GLY A 32 4.47 -4.57 -4.75
C GLY A 32 5.84 -4.77 -4.14
N CYS A 33 5.93 -5.42 -2.97
CA CYS A 33 7.19 -5.77 -2.31
C CYS A 33 8.04 -6.70 -3.18
N ALA A 34 7.45 -7.73 -3.79
CA ALA A 34 8.16 -8.66 -4.67
C ALA A 34 8.74 -7.93 -5.89
N GLY A 35 7.96 -7.04 -6.53
CA GLY A 35 8.43 -6.21 -7.63
C GLY A 35 9.59 -5.28 -7.25
N TYR A 36 9.48 -4.63 -6.09
CA TYR A 36 10.54 -3.78 -5.55
C TYR A 36 11.84 -4.55 -5.31
N LEU A 37 11.77 -5.71 -4.65
CA LEU A 37 12.95 -6.53 -4.35
C LEU A 37 13.62 -7.04 -5.63
N ALA A 38 12.84 -7.51 -6.61
CA ALA A 38 13.34 -7.92 -7.92
C ALA A 38 14.03 -6.74 -8.65
N SER A 39 13.42 -5.54 -8.62
CA SER A 39 13.99 -4.33 -9.21
C SER A 39 15.28 -3.91 -8.54
N LEU A 40 15.34 -3.97 -7.22
CA LEU A 40 16.52 -3.59 -6.45
C LEU A 40 17.71 -4.52 -6.76
N ASP A 41 17.44 -5.84 -6.80
CA ASP A 41 18.46 -6.83 -7.15
C ASP A 41 18.96 -6.63 -8.57
N TYR A 42 18.04 -6.48 -9.53
CA TYR A 42 18.40 -6.21 -10.92
C TYR A 42 19.25 -4.94 -11.06
N ALA A 43 18.81 -3.85 -10.42
CA ALA A 43 19.50 -2.56 -10.51
C ALA A 43 20.91 -2.58 -9.89
N ARG A 44 21.13 -3.39 -8.86
CA ARG A 44 22.45 -3.59 -8.22
C ARG A 44 23.40 -4.44 -9.05
N ASN A 45 22.89 -5.27 -9.93
CA ASN A 45 23.69 -6.22 -10.69
C ASN A 45 23.84 -5.87 -12.18
N ARG A 46 23.00 -4.97 -12.70
CA ARG A 46 23.00 -4.57 -14.12
C ARG A 46 23.95 -3.39 -14.38
N PRO A 47 25.09 -3.57 -15.05
CA PRO A 47 25.90 -2.47 -15.53
C PRO A 47 25.32 -1.91 -16.82
N GLN A 48 25.11 -0.59 -16.89
CA GLN A 48 24.67 0.12 -18.09
C GLN A 48 24.87 1.63 -17.95
N GLY A 49 25.40 2.26 -18.98
CA GLY A 49 25.62 3.71 -18.98
C GLY A 49 26.78 4.16 -18.08
N ARG A 50 26.90 5.46 -17.92
CA ARG A 50 27.92 6.12 -17.09
C ARG A 50 27.26 7.19 -16.24
N VAL A 51 27.85 7.61 -15.13
CA VAL A 51 27.31 8.68 -14.28
C VAL A 51 27.27 9.98 -15.09
N ASP A 52 26.23 10.79 -14.90
CA ASP A 52 26.05 12.08 -15.54
C ASP A 52 27.28 12.98 -15.28
N GLY A 53 27.80 13.60 -16.34
CA GLY A 53 29.00 14.45 -16.28
C GLY A 53 30.26 13.83 -16.91
N SER A 54 30.27 12.52 -17.18
CA SER A 54 31.28 11.93 -18.06
C SER A 54 30.86 12.18 -19.51
N GLY A 55 31.57 13.10 -20.20
CA GLY A 55 31.23 13.52 -21.57
C GLY A 55 31.12 12.38 -22.56
N LYS A 56 30.48 12.65 -23.73
CA LYS A 56 30.43 11.71 -24.86
C LYS A 56 31.87 11.30 -25.25
N GLY A 57 32.19 10.03 -25.07
CA GLY A 57 33.54 9.50 -25.37
C GLY A 57 34.39 9.21 -24.13
N ALA A 58 33.90 9.32 -22.93
CA ALA A 58 34.65 8.89 -21.76
C ALA A 58 34.87 7.36 -21.78
N ASP A 59 36.15 6.97 -21.89
CA ASP A 59 36.63 5.58 -21.81
C ASP A 59 36.63 5.08 -20.35
N GLY A 60 35.46 5.00 -19.74
CA GLY A 60 35.29 4.51 -18.37
C GLY A 60 34.40 3.27 -18.32
N PRO A 61 34.49 2.45 -17.28
CA PRO A 61 33.63 1.28 -17.11
C PRO A 61 32.17 1.73 -16.93
N GLN A 62 31.23 0.86 -17.36
CA GLN A 62 29.82 1.06 -17.09
C GLN A 62 29.55 1.01 -15.58
N VAL A 63 28.64 1.84 -15.09
CA VAL A 63 28.18 1.80 -13.71
C VAL A 63 26.93 0.92 -13.58
N ARG A 64 26.64 0.46 -12.37
CA ARG A 64 25.39 -0.25 -12.07
C ARG A 64 24.22 0.72 -12.19
N ILE A 65 23.09 0.29 -12.75
CA ILE A 65 21.96 1.20 -13.00
C ILE A 65 21.38 1.79 -11.72
N VAL A 66 21.57 1.19 -10.55
CA VAL A 66 21.20 1.76 -9.26
C VAL A 66 21.90 3.12 -8.96
N GLU A 67 22.98 3.44 -9.67
CA GLU A 67 23.70 4.70 -9.51
C GLU A 67 23.05 5.86 -10.29
N HIS A 68 22.18 5.58 -11.26
CA HIS A 68 21.44 6.60 -12.00
C HIS A 68 20.31 7.21 -11.18
N ALA A 69 20.17 8.53 -11.25
CA ALA A 69 19.19 9.28 -10.44
C ALA A 69 17.75 8.84 -10.70
N ASP A 70 17.37 8.61 -11.96
CA ASP A 70 16.00 8.19 -12.31
C ASP A 70 15.69 6.76 -11.82
N VAL A 71 16.65 5.84 -11.88
CA VAL A 71 16.49 4.49 -11.32
C VAL A 71 16.30 4.57 -9.80
N ARG A 72 17.08 5.41 -9.11
CA ARG A 72 16.91 5.65 -7.66
C ARG A 72 15.53 6.21 -7.34
N ARG A 73 15.05 7.17 -8.12
CA ARG A 73 13.68 7.71 -7.98
C ARG A 73 12.62 6.62 -8.08
N MET A 74 12.71 5.77 -9.11
CA MET A 74 11.77 4.65 -9.31
C MET A 74 11.83 3.64 -8.17
N LEU A 75 13.02 3.29 -7.69
CA LEU A 75 13.19 2.38 -6.55
C LEU A 75 12.65 2.97 -5.25
N LEU A 76 12.86 4.27 -4.99
CA LEU A 76 12.31 4.95 -3.81
C LEU A 76 10.78 5.01 -3.85
N ALA A 77 10.18 5.28 -5.01
CA ALA A 77 8.72 5.27 -5.17
C ALA A 77 8.15 3.87 -4.90
N GLN A 78 8.74 2.82 -5.50
CA GLN A 78 8.33 1.44 -5.25
C GLN A 78 8.42 1.07 -3.76
N LYS A 79 9.53 1.43 -3.11
CA LYS A 79 9.73 1.19 -1.68
C LYS A 79 8.67 1.90 -0.84
N ALA A 80 8.41 3.18 -1.09
CA ALA A 80 7.43 3.95 -0.36
C ALA A 80 6.01 3.37 -0.49
N TYR A 81 5.61 2.99 -1.70
CA TYR A 81 4.30 2.38 -1.94
C TYR A 81 4.17 1.01 -1.27
N ALA A 82 5.15 0.13 -1.45
CA ALA A 82 5.11 -1.23 -0.91
C ALA A 82 5.15 -1.25 0.63
N GLU A 83 6.07 -0.51 1.25
CA GLU A 83 6.19 -0.45 2.71
C GLU A 83 5.01 0.28 3.35
N GLY A 84 4.51 1.36 2.75
CA GLY A 84 3.31 2.05 3.21
C GLY A 84 2.06 1.16 3.15
N ALA A 85 1.90 0.41 2.06
CA ALA A 85 0.82 -0.56 1.90
C ALA A 85 0.89 -1.69 2.94
N LEU A 86 2.09 -2.24 3.15
CA LEU A 86 2.32 -3.27 4.16
C LEU A 86 2.03 -2.76 5.57
N ALA A 87 2.48 -1.56 5.91
CA ALA A 87 2.23 -0.95 7.22
C ALA A 87 0.72 -0.75 7.47
N LEU A 88 -0.03 -0.29 6.45
CA LEU A 88 -1.49 -0.14 6.54
C LEU A 88 -2.19 -1.49 6.73
N ALA A 89 -1.79 -2.51 5.97
CA ALA A 89 -2.36 -3.85 6.08
C ALA A 89 -2.10 -4.48 7.46
N LEU A 90 -0.87 -4.33 8.00
CA LEU A 90 -0.52 -4.80 9.34
C LEU A 90 -1.26 -4.03 10.44
N LEU A 91 -1.48 -2.73 10.27
CA LEU A 91 -2.32 -1.95 11.18
C LEU A 91 -3.75 -2.51 11.19
N CYS A 92 -4.34 -2.78 10.03
CA CYS A 92 -5.67 -3.36 9.94
C CYS A 92 -5.73 -4.77 10.57
N ALA A 93 -4.73 -5.62 10.33
CA ALA A 93 -4.64 -6.93 10.95
C ALA A 93 -4.59 -6.84 12.49
N ARG A 94 -3.78 -5.93 13.02
CA ARG A 94 -3.73 -5.65 14.44
C ARG A 94 -5.09 -5.17 14.99
N LEU A 95 -5.79 -4.30 14.27
CA LEU A 95 -7.13 -3.84 14.68
C LEU A 95 -8.16 -4.99 14.66
N VAL A 96 -8.02 -5.98 13.77
CA VAL A 96 -8.84 -7.20 13.80
C VAL A 96 -8.60 -7.97 15.10
N ASP A 97 -7.34 -8.14 15.51
CA ASP A 97 -7.00 -8.82 16.75
C ASP A 97 -7.50 -8.04 17.98
N GLU A 98 -7.23 -6.73 18.05
CA GLU A 98 -7.70 -5.86 19.14
C GLU A 98 -9.25 -5.89 19.28
N LYS A 99 -9.96 -5.92 18.17
CA LYS A 99 -11.44 -6.05 18.16
C LYS A 99 -11.91 -7.39 18.74
N ARG A 100 -11.13 -8.47 18.55
CA ARG A 100 -11.51 -9.82 18.99
C ARG A 100 -11.10 -10.13 20.43
N THR A 101 -9.98 -9.58 20.88
CA THR A 101 -9.31 -9.98 22.15
C THR A 101 -9.18 -8.86 23.18
N GLY A 102 -9.45 -7.60 22.80
CA GLY A 102 -9.37 -6.45 23.69
C GLY A 102 -10.53 -6.36 24.67
N SER A 103 -10.40 -5.48 25.66
CA SER A 103 -11.52 -5.06 26.51
C SER A 103 -12.65 -4.45 25.68
N SER A 104 -13.82 -4.28 26.27
CA SER A 104 -15.00 -3.71 25.58
C SER A 104 -14.69 -2.37 24.88
N ASP A 105 -13.95 -1.48 25.57
CA ASP A 105 -13.61 -0.16 25.04
C ASP A 105 -12.56 -0.24 23.94
N GLU A 106 -11.52 -1.06 24.11
CA GLU A 106 -10.50 -1.30 23.08
C GLU A 106 -11.12 -1.93 21.82
N ALA A 107 -11.95 -2.94 21.99
CA ALA A 107 -12.65 -3.60 20.90
C ALA A 107 -13.57 -2.63 20.13
N HIS A 108 -14.25 -1.73 20.84
CA HIS A 108 -15.07 -0.70 20.22
C HIS A 108 -14.23 0.31 19.40
N VAL A 109 -13.16 0.83 19.97
CA VAL A 109 -12.22 1.75 19.28
C VAL A 109 -11.61 1.09 18.06
N ALA A 110 -11.10 -0.14 18.20
CA ALA A 110 -10.55 -0.91 17.09
C ALA A 110 -11.57 -1.16 15.99
N GLY A 111 -12.82 -1.47 16.37
CA GLY A 111 -13.93 -1.66 15.45
C GLY A 111 -14.24 -0.42 14.62
N CYS A 112 -14.31 0.76 15.24
CA CYS A 112 -14.56 2.03 14.55
C CYS A 112 -13.46 2.39 13.55
N LEU A 113 -12.19 2.20 13.94
CA LEU A 113 -11.03 2.44 13.06
C LEU A 113 -10.95 1.44 11.91
N LEU A 114 -11.16 0.17 12.21
CA LEU A 114 -11.13 -0.88 11.19
C LEU A 114 -12.22 -0.67 10.14
N GLU A 115 -13.42 -0.28 10.57
CA GLU A 115 -14.54 0.01 9.69
C GLU A 115 -14.20 1.15 8.73
N LEU A 116 -13.58 2.23 9.21
CA LEU A 116 -13.15 3.36 8.40
C LEU A 116 -12.01 2.97 7.45
N LEU A 117 -11.02 2.22 7.93
CA LEU A 117 -9.79 1.92 7.19
C LEU A 117 -9.98 0.80 6.14
N THR A 118 -10.95 -0.09 6.29
CA THR A 118 -11.14 -1.24 5.38
C THR A 118 -11.20 -0.87 3.89
N PRO A 119 -12.01 0.11 3.44
CA PRO A 119 -12.03 0.50 2.03
C PRO A 119 -10.70 1.13 1.57
N ILE A 120 -10.00 1.83 2.45
CA ILE A 120 -8.66 2.40 2.16
C ILE A 120 -7.63 1.29 2.06
N ALA A 121 -7.65 0.34 3.00
CA ALA A 121 -6.72 -0.80 3.03
C ALA A 121 -6.85 -1.72 1.82
N LYS A 122 -8.03 -1.78 1.19
CA LYS A 122 -8.23 -2.47 -0.08
C LYS A 122 -7.77 -1.64 -1.27
N SER A 123 -8.16 -0.37 -1.33
CA SER A 123 -8.06 0.44 -2.55
C SER A 123 -6.66 1.01 -2.74
N TRP A 124 -6.10 1.63 -1.73
CA TRP A 124 -4.80 2.30 -1.81
C TRP A 124 -3.64 1.35 -2.18
N PRO A 125 -3.48 0.17 -1.50
CA PRO A 125 -2.47 -0.80 -1.91
C PRO A 125 -2.67 -1.33 -3.33
N SER A 126 -3.91 -1.59 -3.73
CA SER A 126 -4.22 -2.11 -5.08
C SER A 126 -3.79 -1.16 -6.18
N GLU A 127 -3.88 0.14 -5.97
CA GLU A 127 -3.50 1.17 -6.93
C GLU A 127 -1.98 1.39 -6.91
N TRP A 128 -1.44 1.75 -5.76
CA TRP A 128 -0.05 2.19 -5.68
C TRP A 128 0.97 1.05 -5.76
N CYS A 129 0.60 -0.16 -5.33
CA CYS A 129 1.47 -1.32 -5.54
C CYS A 129 1.41 -1.85 -6.98
N LEU A 130 0.33 -1.60 -7.73
CA LEU A 130 0.32 -1.81 -9.18
C LEU A 130 1.26 -0.83 -9.88
N GLU A 131 1.24 0.45 -9.48
CA GLU A 131 2.22 1.43 -9.98
C GLU A 131 3.66 1.03 -9.62
N ALA A 132 3.90 0.53 -8.40
CA ALA A 132 5.20 -0.03 -8.04
C ALA A 132 5.64 -1.18 -8.98
N ASN A 133 4.71 -2.06 -9.36
CA ASN A 133 5.00 -3.13 -10.32
C ASN A 133 5.23 -2.59 -11.74
N SER A 134 4.55 -1.53 -12.16
CA SER A 134 4.81 -0.82 -13.42
C SER A 134 6.23 -0.25 -13.45
N LEU A 135 6.64 0.41 -12.37
CA LEU A 135 8.01 0.91 -12.21
C LEU A 135 9.05 -0.23 -12.17
N ALA A 136 8.68 -1.40 -11.65
CA ALA A 136 9.54 -2.57 -11.66
C ALA A 136 9.85 -3.03 -13.10
N ILE A 137 8.85 -3.09 -13.97
CA ILE A 137 9.05 -3.34 -15.41
C ILE A 137 9.97 -2.29 -16.01
N GLN A 138 9.73 -1.01 -15.69
CA GLN A 138 10.52 0.10 -16.21
C GLN A 138 12.01 0.01 -15.80
N VAL A 139 12.31 -0.36 -14.56
CA VAL A 139 13.69 -0.57 -14.09
C VAL A 139 14.40 -1.69 -14.85
N HIS A 140 13.69 -2.76 -15.20
CA HIS A 140 14.25 -3.86 -15.98
C HIS A 140 14.40 -3.51 -17.48
N GLY A 141 13.73 -2.44 -17.96
CA GLY A 141 13.69 -2.09 -19.37
C GLY A 141 13.04 -3.18 -20.20
N GLY A 142 13.55 -3.46 -21.40
CA GLY A 142 12.99 -4.48 -22.28
C GLY A 142 12.91 -5.89 -21.67
N TYR A 143 13.84 -6.24 -20.79
CA TYR A 143 13.81 -7.51 -20.06
C TYR A 143 12.63 -7.64 -19.11
N GLY A 144 12.15 -6.53 -18.53
CA GLY A 144 10.96 -6.52 -17.67
C GLY A 144 9.66 -6.86 -18.39
N TYR A 145 9.67 -6.85 -19.72
CA TYR A 145 8.53 -7.22 -20.56
C TYR A 145 8.61 -8.67 -21.08
N THR A 146 9.62 -9.41 -20.68
CA THR A 146 9.83 -10.83 -21.05
C THR A 146 9.45 -11.75 -19.89
N ARG A 147 9.29 -13.04 -20.17
CA ARG A 147 9.02 -14.05 -19.15
C ARG A 147 10.28 -14.56 -18.43
N ASP A 148 11.46 -14.06 -18.80
CA ASP A 148 12.73 -14.39 -18.14
C ASP A 148 12.82 -13.74 -16.76
N PHE A 149 12.02 -12.67 -16.52
CA PHE A 149 11.92 -11.98 -15.25
C PHE A 149 10.45 -11.96 -14.76
N PRO A 150 10.20 -12.10 -13.45
CA PRO A 150 8.84 -12.27 -12.94
C PRO A 150 8.04 -10.95 -12.85
N VAL A 151 8.64 -9.79 -13.13
CA VAL A 151 8.03 -8.48 -12.86
C VAL A 151 6.81 -8.19 -13.74
N GLU A 152 6.74 -8.72 -14.97
CA GLU A 152 5.55 -8.59 -15.83
C GLU A 152 4.37 -9.36 -15.25
N GLN A 153 4.64 -10.54 -14.65
CA GLN A 153 3.60 -11.34 -14.00
C GLN A 153 3.09 -10.64 -12.74
N TYR A 154 3.97 -10.09 -11.90
CA TYR A 154 3.55 -9.34 -10.71
C TYR A 154 2.63 -8.17 -11.07
N TRP A 155 2.92 -7.46 -12.15
CA TRP A 155 2.07 -6.37 -12.63
C TRP A 155 0.69 -6.89 -13.10
N ARG A 156 0.64 -7.97 -13.87
CA ARG A 156 -0.61 -8.56 -14.36
C ARG A 156 -1.48 -9.08 -13.22
N ASP A 157 -0.87 -9.79 -12.29
CA ASP A 157 -1.59 -10.38 -11.15
C ASP A 157 -2.11 -9.27 -10.23
N ASN A 158 -1.32 -8.23 -9.99
CA ASN A 158 -1.72 -7.11 -9.14
C ASN A 158 -2.84 -6.27 -9.76
N ARG A 159 -2.95 -6.23 -11.10
CA ARG A 159 -4.02 -5.50 -11.79
C ARG A 159 -5.42 -6.01 -11.41
N LEU A 160 -5.56 -7.28 -11.10
CA LEU A 160 -6.82 -7.85 -10.64
C LEU A 160 -7.27 -7.28 -9.29
N ASN A 161 -6.33 -6.93 -8.41
CA ASN A 161 -6.63 -6.41 -7.07
C ASN A 161 -7.39 -5.07 -7.09
N MET A 162 -7.35 -4.31 -8.18
CA MET A 162 -8.17 -3.10 -8.36
C MET A 162 -9.63 -3.41 -8.68
N ILE A 163 -9.96 -4.62 -9.10
CA ILE A 163 -11.26 -5.01 -9.67
C ILE A 163 -12.09 -5.82 -8.69
N HIS A 164 -11.57 -6.97 -8.23
CA HIS A 164 -12.33 -7.89 -7.37
C HIS A 164 -12.54 -7.33 -5.96
N GLU A 165 -13.50 -7.88 -5.22
CA GLU A 165 -13.92 -7.43 -3.89
C GLU A 165 -14.33 -5.93 -3.84
N GLY A 166 -14.79 -5.43 -4.97
CA GLY A 166 -15.23 -4.06 -5.17
C GLY A 166 -14.15 -3.15 -5.75
N THR A 167 -14.48 -2.50 -6.87
CA THR A 167 -13.63 -1.52 -7.53
C THR A 167 -13.35 -0.29 -6.66
N HIS A 168 -12.42 0.56 -7.08
CA HIS A 168 -12.13 1.83 -6.38
C HIS A 168 -13.36 2.70 -6.18
N GLY A 169 -14.26 2.78 -7.18
CA GLY A 169 -15.53 3.52 -7.04
C GLY A 169 -16.43 2.95 -5.95
N ILE A 170 -16.49 1.63 -5.81
CA ILE A 170 -17.25 0.97 -4.73
C ILE A 170 -16.61 1.28 -3.36
N GLN A 171 -15.28 1.21 -3.25
CA GLN A 171 -14.59 1.56 -2.00
C GLN A 171 -14.75 3.05 -1.66
N ALA A 172 -14.69 3.95 -2.63
CA ALA A 172 -14.90 5.39 -2.43
C ALA A 172 -16.33 5.68 -1.95
N ASN A 173 -17.34 5.06 -2.57
CA ASN A 173 -18.74 5.19 -2.14
C ASN A 173 -18.95 4.64 -0.73
N ASP A 174 -18.32 3.53 -0.37
CA ASP A 174 -18.39 2.97 0.98
C ASP A 174 -17.73 3.92 1.99
N LEU A 175 -16.52 4.42 1.69
CA LEU A 175 -15.80 5.33 2.56
C LEU A 175 -16.55 6.64 2.77
N LEU A 176 -16.83 7.38 1.70
CA LEU A 176 -17.39 8.74 1.77
C LEU A 176 -18.88 8.73 2.04
N GLY A 177 -19.63 7.78 1.47
CA GLY A 177 -21.07 7.66 1.65
C GLY A 177 -21.49 7.18 3.02
N ARG A 178 -20.72 6.30 3.65
CA ARG A 178 -21.10 5.62 4.89
C ARG A 178 -20.09 5.75 6.03
N LYS A 179 -18.82 5.34 5.79
CA LYS A 179 -17.84 5.09 6.85
C LYS A 179 -17.36 6.36 7.55
N VAL A 180 -17.17 7.43 6.81
CA VAL A 180 -16.75 8.74 7.37
C VAL A 180 -17.81 9.28 8.35
N ARG A 181 -19.09 9.00 8.10
CA ARG A 181 -20.23 9.49 8.92
C ARG A 181 -20.73 8.47 9.95
N ALA A 182 -20.23 7.23 9.91
CA ALA A 182 -20.68 6.20 10.84
C ALA A 182 -20.39 6.59 12.30
N GLY A 183 -21.36 6.37 13.19
CA GLY A 183 -21.24 6.71 14.61
C GLY A 183 -20.86 8.18 14.83
N ASP A 184 -21.55 9.10 14.17
CA ASP A 184 -21.31 10.55 14.22
C ASP A 184 -19.86 10.96 13.92
N GLY A 185 -19.22 10.23 13.00
CA GLY A 185 -17.84 10.51 12.58
C GLY A 185 -16.74 10.01 13.53
N ARG A 186 -17.10 9.15 14.49
CA ARG A 186 -16.17 8.68 15.53
C ARG A 186 -14.91 8.02 14.95
N GLY A 187 -15.03 7.20 13.91
CA GLY A 187 -13.88 6.57 13.26
C GLY A 187 -12.89 7.60 12.71
N MET A 188 -13.39 8.64 12.06
CA MET A 188 -12.57 9.74 11.53
C MET A 188 -11.91 10.52 12.68
N ALA A 189 -12.64 10.88 13.73
CA ALA A 189 -12.08 11.57 14.89
C ALA A 189 -10.94 10.78 15.56
N LEU A 190 -11.11 9.45 15.69
CA LEU A 190 -10.08 8.56 16.23
C LEU A 190 -8.84 8.50 15.31
N LEU A 191 -9.03 8.44 13.99
CA LEU A 191 -7.92 8.45 13.03
C LEU A 191 -7.14 9.77 13.11
N LEU A 192 -7.83 10.91 13.06
CA LEU A 192 -7.21 12.23 13.17
C LEU A 192 -6.45 12.40 14.49
N SER A 193 -7.00 11.92 15.61
CA SER A 193 -6.31 11.92 16.90
C SER A 193 -4.99 11.11 16.85
N ARG A 194 -4.99 9.92 16.23
CA ARG A 194 -3.78 9.11 16.05
C ARG A 194 -2.74 9.81 15.15
N VAL A 195 -3.19 10.44 14.08
CA VAL A 195 -2.32 11.24 13.20
C VAL A 195 -1.69 12.38 13.99
N ALA A 196 -2.48 13.17 14.72
CA ALA A 196 -1.99 14.29 15.53
C ALA A 196 -0.96 13.84 16.59
N GLN A 197 -1.22 12.74 17.30
CA GLN A 197 -0.28 12.17 18.27
C GLN A 197 1.02 11.70 17.61
N THR A 198 0.93 11.10 16.43
CA THR A 198 2.10 10.62 15.69
C THR A 198 2.95 11.78 15.18
N THR A 199 2.34 12.79 14.56
CA THR A 199 3.04 13.97 14.08
C THR A 199 3.70 14.76 15.21
N ALA A 200 3.02 14.89 16.36
CA ALA A 200 3.61 15.52 17.55
C ALA A 200 4.89 14.78 18.02
N ARG A 201 4.88 13.46 18.04
CA ARG A 201 6.07 12.66 18.38
C ARG A 201 7.17 12.80 17.32
N CYS A 202 6.82 12.82 16.06
CA CYS A 202 7.78 12.92 14.95
C CYS A 202 8.51 14.28 14.93
N ARG A 203 7.83 15.36 15.36
CA ARG A 203 8.44 16.70 15.42
C ARG A 203 9.67 16.81 16.34
N SER A 204 9.81 15.93 17.33
CA SER A 204 11.00 15.87 18.15
C SER A 204 12.23 15.24 17.45
N HIS A 205 12.03 14.65 16.27
CA HIS A 205 13.07 14.02 15.47
C HIS A 205 13.47 14.91 14.29
N PRO A 206 14.71 15.41 14.18
CA PRO A 206 15.11 16.35 13.11
C PRO A 206 14.81 15.82 11.69
N ALA A 207 15.00 14.54 11.44
CA ALA A 207 14.74 13.93 10.13
C ALA A 207 13.25 13.79 9.79
N LEU A 208 12.35 13.87 10.79
CA LEU A 208 10.90 13.66 10.63
C LEU A 208 10.09 14.94 10.83
N ASP A 209 10.71 16.07 11.23
CA ASP A 209 9.98 17.31 11.51
C ASP A 209 9.28 17.86 10.26
N ALA A 210 9.99 17.96 9.14
CA ALA A 210 9.41 18.49 7.90
C ALA A 210 8.26 17.61 7.36
N PRO A 211 8.39 16.28 7.24
CA PRO A 211 7.26 15.41 6.91
C PRO A 211 6.09 15.48 7.89
N ALA A 212 6.38 15.62 9.20
CA ALA A 212 5.33 15.71 10.22
C ALA A 212 4.54 17.02 10.12
N ARG A 213 5.18 18.12 9.78
CA ARG A 213 4.49 19.40 9.51
C ARG A 213 3.61 19.28 8.27
N ALA A 214 4.15 18.80 7.16
CA ALA A 214 3.40 18.62 5.93
C ALA A 214 2.15 17.76 6.13
N LEU A 215 2.24 16.68 6.94
CA LEU A 215 1.09 15.85 7.28
C LEU A 215 0.08 16.54 8.22
N SER A 216 0.53 17.46 9.07
CA SER A 216 -0.36 18.23 9.96
C SER A 216 -1.14 19.32 9.22
N ASP A 217 -0.59 19.81 8.11
CA ASP A 217 -1.14 20.92 7.33
C ASP A 217 -2.08 20.43 6.21
N ALA A 218 -2.10 19.11 5.95
CA ALA A 218 -2.96 18.44 4.96
C ALA A 218 -4.32 18.05 5.54
#